data_a5ff41ea6297b1687119293a30d846db
#
_entry.id   a5ff41ea6297b1687119293a30d846db
#
_cell.length_a   1.000
_cell.length_b   1.000
_cell.length_c   1.000
_cell.angle_alpha   90.00
_cell.angle_beta   90.00
_cell.angle_gamma   90.00
#
_symmetry.space_group_name_H-M   'P 1'
#
loop_
_entity.id
_entity.type
_entity.pdbx_description
1 polymer ?
#
loop_
_entity_poly.entity_id
_entity_poly.type
_entity_poly.pdbx_seq_one_letter_code
_entity_poly.pdbx_strand_id
1 'polypeptide(L)'
;MQLWVGLGNPGPQYAMHRHNVGFMALDVIAEMHSFGPVQKKFQGWLQEGRIAGIRVLLFKPATFMNERGRAVSEALRFYKLEMDALTVFHDELDLAPFKVKVKTGGGTAGHNGLRSIDQHLGPEFRRVRIGIGHPGHKDRVTGYVLGNYAKAEIDDLTDMLAAIGAEAEWLAKGEDARFMSDVALRMQGATER
;
A
#
# COMPACT_ATOMS: atom_id res chain seq x y z
N MET A 1 12.36 13.06 -4.75
CA MET A 1 11.01 13.00 -4.15
C MET A 1 10.27 11.80 -4.69
N GLN A 2 9.56 11.10 -3.85
CA GLN A 2 8.74 9.94 -4.23
C GLN A 2 7.31 10.15 -3.77
N LEU A 3 6.36 9.55 -4.47
CA LEU A 3 4.95 9.51 -4.11
C LEU A 3 4.56 8.06 -3.81
N TRP A 4 4.20 7.79 -2.57
CA TRP A 4 3.74 6.48 -2.11
C TRP A 4 2.24 6.56 -1.86
N VAL A 5 1.48 5.77 -2.59
CA VAL A 5 0.02 5.76 -2.55
C VAL A 5 -0.44 4.49 -1.84
N GLY A 6 -1.35 4.64 -0.89
CA GLY A 6 -2.07 3.51 -0.30
C GLY A 6 -3.47 3.42 -0.86
N LEU A 7 -3.94 2.21 -1.15
CA LEU A 7 -5.30 1.98 -1.60
C LEU A 7 -6.16 1.46 -0.45
N GLY A 8 -7.39 1.94 -0.39
CA GLY A 8 -8.38 1.60 0.62
C GLY A 8 -9.63 2.45 0.45
N ASN A 9 -10.62 2.20 1.26
CA ASN A 9 -11.86 2.99 1.30
C ASN A 9 -11.85 3.92 2.50
N PRO A 10 -12.20 5.20 2.31
CA PRO A 10 -12.25 6.14 3.42
C PRO A 10 -13.45 5.87 4.34
N GLY A 11 -13.25 6.12 5.63
CA GLY A 11 -14.29 6.02 6.64
C GLY A 11 -13.99 4.95 7.69
N PRO A 12 -14.40 5.19 8.95
CA PRO A 12 -14.09 4.28 10.06
C PRO A 12 -14.72 2.90 9.90
N GLN A 13 -15.84 2.79 9.19
CA GLN A 13 -16.50 1.51 8.93
C GLN A 13 -15.69 0.56 8.06
N TYR A 14 -14.72 1.08 7.29
CA TYR A 14 -13.86 0.28 6.39
C TYR A 14 -12.45 0.07 6.96
N ALA A 15 -12.15 0.67 8.10
CA ALA A 15 -10.78 0.77 8.62
C ALA A 15 -10.07 -0.58 8.76
N MET A 16 -10.80 -1.64 9.10
CA MET A 16 -10.26 -2.98 9.32
C MET A 16 -10.48 -3.96 8.16
N HIS A 17 -11.03 -3.48 7.05
CA HIS A 17 -11.18 -4.32 5.86
C HIS A 17 -9.84 -4.74 5.28
N ARG A 18 -9.75 -5.96 4.76
CA ARG A 18 -8.56 -6.44 4.04
C ARG A 18 -8.18 -5.49 2.90
N HIS A 19 -9.20 -4.92 2.25
CA HIS A 19 -9.04 -3.95 1.16
C HIS A 19 -8.33 -2.65 1.61
N ASN A 20 -8.27 -2.38 2.90
CA ASN A 20 -7.65 -1.18 3.47
C ASN A 20 -6.20 -1.39 3.93
N VAL A 21 -5.62 -2.55 3.66
CA VAL A 21 -4.25 -2.82 4.14
C VAL A 21 -3.22 -1.84 3.54
N GLY A 22 -3.45 -1.33 2.34
CA GLY A 22 -2.61 -0.27 1.77
C GLY A 22 -2.65 1.02 2.58
N PHE A 23 -3.84 1.44 3.05
CA PHE A 23 -3.98 2.58 3.96
C PHE A 23 -3.26 2.32 5.28
N MET A 24 -3.44 1.12 5.84
CA MET A 24 -2.81 0.75 7.12
C MET A 24 -1.28 0.81 7.02
N ALA A 25 -0.71 0.35 5.91
CA ALA A 25 0.73 0.39 5.68
C ALA A 25 1.26 1.83 5.69
N LEU A 26 0.59 2.74 5.00
CA LEU A 26 1.00 4.15 5.00
C LEU A 26 0.89 4.77 6.40
N ASP A 27 -0.14 4.44 7.16
CA ASP A 27 -0.31 4.98 8.51
C ASP A 27 0.84 4.55 9.44
N VAL A 28 1.26 3.29 9.37
CA VAL A 28 2.40 2.79 10.15
C VAL A 28 3.71 3.44 9.71
N ILE A 29 3.93 3.58 8.40
CA ILE A 29 5.11 4.26 7.87
C ILE A 29 5.15 5.72 8.36
N ALA A 30 4.03 6.43 8.30
CA ALA A 30 3.93 7.81 8.74
C ALA A 30 4.28 7.96 10.22
N GLU A 31 3.78 7.06 11.06
CA GLU A 31 4.04 7.07 12.50
C GLU A 31 5.50 6.76 12.80
N MET A 32 6.04 5.69 12.23
CA MET A 32 7.40 5.24 12.49
C MET A 32 8.47 6.23 12.02
N HIS A 33 8.19 6.97 10.95
CA HIS A 33 9.15 7.90 10.34
C HIS A 33 8.79 9.36 10.60
N SER A 34 7.90 9.63 11.56
CA SER A 34 7.57 10.98 12.05
C SER A 34 7.14 11.94 10.92
N PHE A 35 6.24 11.49 10.06
CA PHE A 35 5.70 12.32 8.99
C PHE A 35 4.91 13.50 9.57
N GLY A 36 4.83 14.58 8.80
CA GLY A 36 4.10 15.78 9.19
C GLY A 36 2.58 15.58 9.23
N PRO A 37 1.83 16.65 9.50
CA PRO A 37 0.38 16.56 9.67
C PRO A 37 -0.32 16.15 8.37
N VAL A 38 -1.48 15.52 8.53
CA VAL A 38 -2.34 15.14 7.41
C VAL A 38 -2.95 16.40 6.78
N GLN A 39 -2.82 16.52 5.47
CA GLN A 39 -3.42 17.61 4.68
C GLN A 39 -4.46 17.03 3.71
N LYS A 40 -5.58 17.72 3.55
CA LYS A 40 -6.55 17.41 2.50
C LYS A 40 -6.03 17.96 1.18
N LYS A 41 -5.76 17.06 0.23
CA LYS A 41 -5.23 17.43 -1.09
C LYS A 41 -5.58 16.37 -2.12
N PHE A 42 -5.82 16.78 -3.36
CA PHE A 42 -6.10 15.86 -4.49
C PHE A 42 -7.24 14.88 -4.18
N GLN A 43 -8.28 15.35 -3.49
CA GLN A 43 -9.42 14.53 -3.06
C GLN A 43 -8.99 13.33 -2.21
N GLY A 44 -8.09 13.57 -1.27
CA GLY A 44 -7.57 12.56 -0.36
C GLY A 44 -6.77 13.18 0.76
N TRP A 45 -5.93 12.37 1.38
CA TRP A 45 -5.09 12.79 2.50
C TRP A 45 -3.62 12.60 2.16
N LEU A 46 -2.85 13.66 2.36
CA LEU A 46 -1.43 13.71 2.05
C LEU A 46 -0.63 14.01 3.31
N GLN A 47 0.47 13.32 3.48
CA GLN A 47 1.48 13.61 4.51
C GLN A 47 2.85 13.68 3.86
N GLU A 48 3.69 14.56 4.35
CA GLU A 48 5.05 14.73 3.85
C GLU A 48 6.06 14.39 4.94
N GLY A 49 7.13 13.72 4.56
CA GLY A 49 8.21 13.36 5.47
C GLY A 49 9.46 12.92 4.72
N ARG A 50 10.42 12.38 5.47
CA ARG A 50 11.66 11.85 4.92
C ARG A 50 11.91 10.44 5.44
N ILE A 51 12.36 9.58 4.54
CA ILE A 51 12.81 8.23 4.86
C ILE A 51 14.21 8.08 4.30
N ALA A 52 15.18 7.77 5.17
CA ALA A 52 16.60 7.69 4.80
C ALA A 52 17.09 8.97 4.10
N GLY A 53 16.61 10.13 4.55
CA GLY A 53 16.94 11.43 3.96
C GLY A 53 16.21 11.76 2.65
N ILE A 54 15.43 10.84 2.11
CA ILE A 54 14.70 10.98 0.85
C ILE A 54 13.30 11.53 1.15
N ARG A 55 12.91 12.60 0.44
CA ARG A 55 11.59 13.19 0.59
C ARG A 55 10.52 12.25 0.01
N VAL A 56 9.52 11.91 0.83
CA VAL A 56 8.44 11.01 0.47
C VAL A 56 7.11 11.68 0.80
N LEU A 57 6.18 11.57 -0.14
CA LEU A 57 4.78 11.96 0.06
C LEU A 57 3.96 10.68 0.21
N LEU A 58 3.21 10.59 1.31
CA LEU A 58 2.26 9.50 1.54
C LEU A 58 0.87 9.99 1.19
N PHE A 59 0.21 9.33 0.26
CA PHE A 59 -1.09 9.77 -0.26
C PHE A 59 -2.13 8.66 -0.18
N LYS A 60 -3.25 8.95 0.48
CA LYS A 60 -4.42 8.09 0.56
C LYS A 60 -5.55 8.75 -0.23
N PRO A 61 -5.77 8.39 -1.51
CA PRO A 61 -6.87 8.97 -2.29
C PRO A 61 -8.22 8.53 -1.73
N ALA A 62 -9.19 9.44 -1.69
CA ALA A 62 -10.52 9.23 -1.13
C ALA A 62 -11.64 9.26 -2.17
N THR A 63 -11.30 9.35 -3.45
CA THR A 63 -12.25 9.23 -4.56
C THR A 63 -12.87 7.82 -4.59
N PHE A 64 -13.88 7.59 -5.43
CA PHE A 64 -14.31 6.22 -5.70
C PHE A 64 -13.14 5.40 -6.24
N MET A 65 -13.17 4.08 -5.99
CA MET A 65 -12.04 3.20 -6.33
C MET A 65 -11.67 3.28 -7.82
N ASN A 66 -12.67 3.34 -8.71
CA ASN A 66 -12.47 3.47 -10.15
C ASN A 66 -11.95 4.85 -10.60
N GLU A 67 -11.84 5.81 -9.70
CA GLU A 67 -11.29 7.15 -9.98
C GLU A 67 -9.93 7.40 -9.31
N ARG A 68 -9.34 6.39 -8.69
CA ARG A 68 -8.04 6.51 -8.00
C ARG A 68 -6.94 7.00 -8.93
N GLY A 69 -6.95 6.51 -10.18
CA GLY A 69 -5.94 6.89 -11.18
C GLY A 69 -5.94 8.37 -11.49
N ARG A 70 -7.11 9.01 -11.51
CA ARG A 70 -7.22 10.45 -11.71
C ARG A 70 -6.58 11.23 -10.56
N ALA A 71 -6.88 10.83 -9.31
CA ALA A 71 -6.31 11.49 -8.12
C ALA A 71 -4.78 11.33 -8.07
N VAL A 72 -4.27 10.14 -8.35
CA VAL A 72 -2.83 9.88 -8.38
C VAL A 72 -2.14 10.65 -9.50
N SER A 73 -2.75 10.68 -10.69
CA SER A 73 -2.24 11.46 -11.83
C SER A 73 -2.14 12.94 -11.51
N GLU A 74 -3.15 13.49 -10.84
CA GLU A 74 -3.15 14.91 -10.42
C GLU A 74 -2.01 15.20 -9.45
N ALA A 75 -1.78 14.33 -8.47
CA ALA A 75 -0.69 14.48 -7.51
C ALA A 75 0.68 14.41 -8.18
N LEU A 76 0.91 13.44 -9.07
CA LEU A 76 2.17 13.33 -9.81
C LEU A 76 2.44 14.60 -10.63
N ARG A 77 1.42 15.09 -11.32
CA ARG A 77 1.53 16.29 -12.16
C ARG A 77 1.84 17.53 -11.33
N PHE A 78 1.16 17.70 -10.20
CA PHE A 78 1.38 18.84 -9.31
C PHE A 78 2.83 18.90 -8.81
N TYR A 79 3.40 17.76 -8.43
CA TYR A 79 4.78 17.68 -7.93
C TYR A 79 5.82 17.45 -9.04
N LYS A 80 5.39 17.39 -10.30
CA LYS A 80 6.25 17.17 -11.47
C LYS A 80 7.09 15.89 -11.34
N LEU A 81 6.42 14.81 -10.92
CA LEU A 81 7.04 13.50 -10.72
C LEU A 81 6.76 12.59 -11.91
N GLU A 82 7.75 11.77 -12.25
CA GLU A 82 7.64 10.72 -13.27
C GLU A 82 7.13 9.41 -12.63
N MET A 83 6.82 8.43 -13.48
CA MET A 83 6.28 7.13 -13.03
C MET A 83 7.22 6.35 -12.11
N ASP A 84 8.52 6.49 -12.28
CA ASP A 84 9.51 5.84 -11.44
C ASP A 84 9.51 6.33 -9.98
N ALA A 85 8.86 7.49 -9.73
CA ALA A 85 8.67 8.01 -8.38
C ALA A 85 7.42 7.45 -7.69
N LEU A 86 6.57 6.73 -8.41
CA LEU A 86 5.29 6.21 -7.88
C LEU A 86 5.44 4.80 -7.34
N THR A 87 5.00 4.61 -6.08
CA THR A 87 4.83 3.30 -5.45
C THR A 87 3.40 3.19 -4.91
N VAL A 88 2.73 2.08 -5.18
CA VAL A 88 1.36 1.83 -4.74
C VAL A 88 1.33 0.62 -3.79
N PHE A 89 0.77 0.82 -2.61
CA PHE A 89 0.57 -0.22 -1.59
C PHE A 89 -0.88 -0.71 -1.68
N HIS A 90 -1.06 -2.00 -1.86
CA HIS A 90 -2.40 -2.55 -2.07
C HIS A 90 -2.52 -3.99 -1.57
N ASP A 91 -3.77 -4.42 -1.34
CA ASP A 91 -4.11 -5.80 -1.05
C ASP A 91 -3.96 -6.68 -2.30
N GLU A 92 -3.43 -7.88 -2.12
CA GLU A 92 -3.15 -8.83 -3.20
C GLU A 92 -3.74 -10.21 -2.89
N LEU A 93 -4.70 -10.63 -3.71
CA LEU A 93 -5.36 -11.94 -3.59
C LEU A 93 -4.44 -13.11 -3.95
N ASP A 94 -3.49 -12.90 -4.84
CA ASP A 94 -2.64 -13.96 -5.39
C ASP A 94 -1.42 -14.26 -4.52
N LEU A 95 -1.27 -13.56 -3.41
CA LEU A 95 -0.25 -13.85 -2.40
C LEU A 95 -0.89 -14.38 -1.14
N ALA A 96 -0.23 -15.36 -0.51
CA ALA A 96 -0.66 -15.89 0.79
C ALA A 96 -0.77 -14.76 1.82
N PRO A 97 -1.67 -14.89 2.82
CA PRO A 97 -1.82 -13.86 3.85
C PRO A 97 -0.47 -13.48 4.48
N PHE A 98 -0.27 -12.18 4.66
CA PHE A 98 0.91 -11.59 5.31
C PHE A 98 2.23 -11.74 4.55
N LYS A 99 2.20 -12.19 3.29
CA LYS A 99 3.34 -12.12 2.38
C LYS A 99 3.40 -10.74 1.75
N VAL A 100 4.62 -10.20 1.63
CA VAL A 100 4.83 -8.88 1.02
C VAL A 100 5.82 -9.03 -0.13
N LYS A 101 5.41 -8.63 -1.32
CA LYS A 101 6.24 -8.67 -2.52
C LYS A 101 6.22 -7.32 -3.23
N VAL A 102 7.36 -6.94 -3.77
CA VAL A 102 7.50 -5.70 -4.55
C VAL A 102 7.72 -6.06 -6.02
N LYS A 103 7.03 -5.36 -6.90
CA LYS A 103 7.12 -5.57 -8.34
C LYS A 103 6.88 -4.25 -9.06
N THR A 104 7.61 -4.01 -10.14
CA THR A 104 7.33 -2.90 -11.06
C THR A 104 6.60 -3.45 -12.27
N GLY A 105 5.48 -2.84 -12.64
CA GLY A 105 4.63 -3.33 -13.72
C GLY A 105 3.76 -4.51 -13.29
N GLY A 106 3.15 -5.17 -14.27
CA GLY A 106 2.29 -6.34 -14.06
C GLY A 106 0.81 -6.04 -14.18
N GLY A 107 0.00 -7.06 -13.95
CA GLY A 107 -1.47 -6.99 -14.01
C GLY A 107 -2.09 -6.39 -12.76
N THR A 108 -3.41 -6.34 -12.75
CA THR A 108 -4.18 -5.74 -11.64
C THR A 108 -4.89 -6.78 -10.77
N ALA A 109 -4.90 -8.05 -11.16
CA ALA A 109 -5.57 -9.15 -10.46
C ALA A 109 -7.02 -8.81 -10.06
N GLY A 110 -7.72 -8.01 -10.88
CA GLY A 110 -9.10 -7.60 -10.62
C GLY A 110 -9.24 -6.47 -9.59
N HIS A 111 -8.16 -5.91 -9.08
CA HIS A 111 -8.21 -4.79 -8.13
C HIS A 111 -8.60 -3.50 -8.85
N ASN A 112 -9.78 -2.96 -8.54
CA ASN A 112 -10.33 -1.80 -9.26
C ASN A 112 -9.49 -0.53 -9.11
N GLY A 113 -8.87 -0.32 -7.96
CA GLY A 113 -7.98 0.81 -7.74
C GLY A 113 -6.71 0.72 -8.60
N LEU A 114 -6.09 -0.44 -8.67
CA LEU A 114 -4.93 -0.67 -9.54
C LEU A 114 -5.30 -0.52 -11.01
N ARG A 115 -6.46 -1.04 -11.40
CA ARG A 115 -6.96 -0.91 -12.77
C ARG A 115 -7.12 0.56 -13.15
N SER A 116 -7.69 1.37 -12.26
CA SER A 116 -7.85 2.81 -12.48
C SER A 116 -6.51 3.52 -12.66
N ILE A 117 -5.53 3.20 -11.82
CA ILE A 117 -4.18 3.78 -11.93
C ILE A 117 -3.53 3.36 -13.25
N ASP A 118 -3.60 2.09 -13.59
CA ASP A 118 -3.08 1.55 -14.86
C ASP A 118 -3.71 2.24 -16.06
N GLN A 119 -5.03 2.42 -16.07
CA GLN A 119 -5.76 3.09 -17.15
C GLN A 119 -5.34 4.54 -17.34
N HIS A 120 -5.00 5.25 -16.27
CA HIS A 120 -4.60 6.66 -16.33
C HIS A 120 -3.11 6.87 -16.60
N LEU A 121 -2.26 5.99 -16.10
CA LEU A 121 -0.82 6.19 -16.06
C LEU A 121 -0.01 5.10 -16.75
N GLY A 122 -0.65 3.98 -17.12
CA GLY A 122 0.03 2.79 -17.59
C GLY A 122 0.51 1.92 -16.43
N PRO A 123 1.01 0.69 -16.72
CA PRO A 123 1.31 -0.31 -15.70
C PRO A 123 2.68 -0.17 -15.03
N GLU A 124 3.56 0.69 -15.52
CA GLU A 124 4.99 0.73 -15.15
C GLU A 124 5.27 1.50 -13.86
N PHE A 125 4.46 1.31 -12.83
CA PHE A 125 4.74 1.83 -11.48
C PHE A 125 5.10 0.68 -10.54
N ARG A 126 5.83 1.02 -9.48
CA ARG A 126 6.21 0.04 -8.44
C ARG A 126 5.02 -0.27 -7.55
N ARG A 127 4.87 -1.54 -7.18
CA ARG A 127 3.77 -2.03 -6.35
C ARG A 127 4.32 -2.77 -5.15
N VAL A 128 3.87 -2.40 -3.97
CA VAL A 128 4.04 -3.18 -2.76
C VAL A 128 2.77 -4.01 -2.60
N ARG A 129 2.89 -5.29 -2.95
CA ARG A 129 1.79 -6.25 -2.96
C ARG A 129 1.70 -6.89 -1.59
N ILE A 130 0.59 -6.63 -0.88
CA ILE A 130 0.39 -7.11 0.48
C ILE A 130 -0.62 -8.25 0.43
N GLY A 131 -0.15 -9.47 0.66
CA GLY A 131 -0.93 -10.70 0.53
C GLY A 131 -2.06 -10.77 1.53
N ILE A 132 -3.27 -11.05 1.04
CA ILE A 132 -4.45 -11.30 1.86
C ILE A 132 -5.02 -12.70 1.65
N GLY A 133 -4.45 -13.46 0.71
CA GLY A 133 -4.96 -14.76 0.32
C GLY A 133 -6.20 -14.65 -0.56
N HIS A 134 -6.60 -15.77 -1.13
CA HIS A 134 -7.78 -15.86 -1.99
C HIS A 134 -8.88 -16.68 -1.28
N PRO A 135 -10.16 -16.27 -1.36
CA PRO A 135 -11.24 -16.99 -0.68
C PRO A 135 -11.61 -18.33 -1.35
N GLY A 136 -10.92 -18.70 -2.43
CA GLY A 136 -11.11 -19.99 -3.11
C GLY A 136 -12.07 -19.95 -4.31
N HIS A 137 -12.90 -18.92 -4.42
CA HIS A 137 -13.84 -18.75 -5.52
C HIS A 137 -14.02 -17.27 -5.85
N LYS A 138 -14.07 -16.95 -7.16
CA LYS A 138 -14.19 -15.55 -7.64
C LYS A 138 -15.43 -14.84 -7.12
N ASP A 139 -16.54 -15.56 -6.89
CA ASP A 139 -17.79 -14.97 -6.41
C ASP A 139 -17.72 -14.53 -4.94
N ARG A 140 -16.71 -14.98 -4.21
CA ARG A 140 -16.47 -14.60 -2.81
C ARG A 140 -15.50 -13.44 -2.65
N VAL A 141 -14.84 -13.01 -3.74
CA VAL A 141 -13.76 -12.01 -3.66
C VAL A 141 -14.25 -10.69 -3.09
N THR A 142 -15.36 -10.14 -3.59
CA THR A 142 -15.87 -8.86 -3.11
C THR A 142 -16.16 -8.88 -1.60
N GLY A 143 -16.88 -9.88 -1.13
CA GLY A 143 -17.19 -10.01 0.29
C GLY A 143 -15.95 -10.25 1.15
N TYR A 144 -14.96 -10.96 0.62
CA TYR A 144 -13.71 -11.26 1.31
C TYR A 144 -12.84 -10.01 1.47
N VAL A 145 -12.61 -9.24 0.40
CA VAL A 145 -11.78 -8.03 0.47
C VAL A 145 -12.44 -6.93 1.28
N LEU A 146 -13.76 -6.85 1.25
CA LEU A 146 -14.54 -5.91 2.07
C LEU A 146 -14.89 -6.47 3.45
N GLY A 147 -14.35 -7.63 3.80
CA GLY A 147 -14.46 -8.19 5.14
C GLY A 147 -13.32 -7.72 6.04
N ASN A 148 -13.60 -7.67 7.34
CA ASN A 148 -12.60 -7.33 8.33
C ASN A 148 -11.56 -8.45 8.47
N TYR A 149 -10.33 -8.06 8.82
CA TYR A 149 -9.39 -9.04 9.37
C TYR A 149 -10.01 -9.70 10.60
N ALA A 150 -9.91 -11.02 10.68
CA ALA A 150 -10.41 -11.77 11.82
C ALA A 150 -9.56 -11.46 13.07
N LYS A 151 -10.16 -11.60 14.25
CA LYS A 151 -9.46 -11.38 15.51
C LYS A 151 -8.17 -12.20 15.61
N ALA A 152 -8.20 -13.44 15.11
CA ALA A 152 -7.04 -14.34 15.10
C ALA A 152 -5.92 -13.86 14.16
N GLU A 153 -6.20 -12.97 13.23
CA GLU A 153 -5.24 -12.44 12.25
C GLU A 153 -4.56 -11.14 12.72
N ILE A 154 -5.04 -10.51 13.77
CA ILE A 154 -4.60 -9.16 14.19
C ILE A 154 -3.12 -9.13 14.57
N ASP A 155 -2.61 -10.16 15.26
CA ASP A 155 -1.20 -10.20 15.64
C ASP A 155 -0.29 -10.28 14.42
N ASP A 156 -0.61 -11.13 13.47
CA ASP A 156 0.15 -11.24 12.20
C ASP A 156 0.05 -9.98 11.38
N LEU A 157 -1.13 -9.36 11.33
CA LEU A 157 -1.32 -8.07 10.65
C LEU A 157 -0.44 -6.99 11.26
N THR A 158 -0.45 -6.88 12.58
CA THR A 158 0.36 -5.91 13.33
C THR A 158 1.85 -6.12 13.06
N ASP A 159 2.32 -7.36 13.11
CA ASP A 159 3.73 -7.70 12.85
C ASP A 159 4.13 -7.37 11.43
N MET A 160 3.28 -7.68 10.45
CA MET A 160 3.54 -7.37 9.04
C MET A 160 3.63 -5.85 8.80
N LEU A 161 2.69 -5.09 9.33
CA LEU A 161 2.70 -3.64 9.18
C LEU A 161 3.93 -3.02 9.84
N ALA A 162 4.31 -3.50 11.02
CA ALA A 162 5.53 -3.06 11.69
C ALA A 162 6.77 -3.39 10.88
N ALA A 163 6.83 -4.56 10.25
CA ALA A 163 7.94 -4.96 9.39
C ALA A 163 8.04 -4.06 8.16
N ILE A 164 6.92 -3.76 7.50
CA ILE A 164 6.88 -2.84 6.35
C ILE A 164 7.41 -1.46 6.75
N GLY A 165 6.94 -0.93 7.87
CA GLY A 165 7.37 0.38 8.37
C GLY A 165 8.85 0.42 8.73
N ALA A 166 9.34 -0.62 9.41
CA ALA A 166 10.73 -0.69 9.86
C ALA A 166 11.72 -0.80 8.69
N GLU A 167 11.32 -1.47 7.60
CA GLU A 167 12.18 -1.70 6.43
C GLU A 167 11.92 -0.73 5.28
N ALA A 168 11.07 0.28 5.47
CA ALA A 168 10.70 1.24 4.44
C ALA A 168 11.89 2.00 3.83
N GLU A 169 13.00 2.13 4.56
CA GLU A 169 14.20 2.78 4.04
C GLU A 169 14.73 2.12 2.77
N TRP A 170 14.63 0.78 2.67
CA TRP A 170 15.10 0.05 1.49
C TRP A 170 14.24 0.35 0.27
N LEU A 171 12.92 0.52 0.46
CA LEU A 171 12.03 0.98 -0.61
C LEU A 171 12.42 2.38 -1.10
N ALA A 172 12.66 3.30 -0.17
CA ALA A 172 13.06 4.67 -0.52
C ALA A 172 14.38 4.70 -1.28
N LYS A 173 15.31 3.81 -0.94
CA LYS A 173 16.60 3.68 -1.61
C LYS A 173 16.56 2.89 -2.92
N GLY A 174 15.39 2.34 -3.30
CA GLY A 174 15.27 1.51 -4.50
C GLY A 174 15.81 0.10 -4.34
N GLU A 175 16.07 -0.36 -3.13
CA GLU A 175 16.58 -1.70 -2.83
C GLU A 175 15.42 -2.65 -2.52
N ASP A 176 14.61 -2.94 -3.53
CA ASP A 176 13.38 -3.71 -3.40
C ASP A 176 13.61 -5.14 -2.90
N ALA A 177 14.66 -5.79 -3.40
CA ALA A 177 15.00 -7.17 -2.99
C ALA A 177 15.36 -7.23 -1.50
N ARG A 178 16.09 -6.25 -1.01
CA ARG A 178 16.45 -6.17 0.41
C ARG A 178 15.23 -5.89 1.28
N PHE A 179 14.36 -5.00 0.83
CA PHE A 179 13.08 -4.77 1.52
C PHE A 179 12.30 -6.07 1.69
N MET A 180 12.11 -6.82 0.60
CA MET A 180 11.38 -8.10 0.63
C MET A 180 12.05 -9.10 1.57
N SER A 181 13.35 -9.23 1.49
CA SER A 181 14.14 -10.16 2.30
C SER A 181 14.04 -9.84 3.79
N ASP A 182 14.23 -8.57 4.15
CA ASP A 182 14.25 -8.15 5.55
C ASP A 182 12.84 -8.14 6.17
N VAL A 183 11.80 -7.82 5.40
CA VAL A 183 10.41 -7.98 5.85
C VAL A 183 10.11 -9.46 6.15
N ALA A 184 10.50 -10.36 5.23
CA ALA A 184 10.28 -11.79 5.41
C ALA A 184 11.01 -12.33 6.65
N LEU A 185 12.24 -11.87 6.91
CA LEU A 185 13.00 -12.26 8.11
C LEU A 185 12.32 -11.80 9.39
N ARG A 186 11.78 -10.58 9.42
CA ARG A 186 11.02 -10.08 10.58
C ARG A 186 9.77 -10.91 10.83
N MET A 187 9.06 -11.28 9.77
CA MET A 187 7.86 -12.11 9.87
C MET A 187 8.18 -13.52 10.36
N GLN A 188 9.27 -14.11 9.91
CA GLN A 188 9.75 -15.39 10.40
C GLN A 188 10.07 -15.31 11.89
N GLY A 189 10.81 -14.31 12.34
CA GLY A 189 11.13 -14.10 13.76
C GLY A 189 9.89 -13.90 14.63
N ALA A 190 8.86 -13.21 14.14
CA ALA A 190 7.60 -13.04 14.85
C ALA A 190 6.84 -14.37 15.02
N THR A 191 6.84 -15.22 13.99
CA THR A 191 6.18 -16.53 14.02
C THR A 191 6.84 -17.50 15.00
N GLU A 192 8.16 -17.36 15.21
CA GLU A 192 8.93 -18.22 16.12
C GLU A 192 8.80 -17.81 17.59
N ARG A 193 8.14 -16.70 17.88
CA ARG A 193 7.83 -16.24 19.23
C ARG A 193 6.48 -16.77 19.71
#